data_c04ab87a6b4ccdffd3e529422cf71000
#
_entry.id   c04ab87a6b4ccdffd3e529422cf71000
#
_cell.length_a   1.000
_cell.length_b   1.000
_cell.length_c   1.000
_cell.angle_alpha   90.00
_cell.angle_beta   90.00
_cell.angle_gamma   90.00
#
_symmetry.space_group_name_H-M   'P 1'
#
loop_
_entity.id
_entity.type
_entity.pdbx_description
1 polymer ?
#
loop_
_entity_poly.entity_id
_entity_poly.type
_entity_poly.pdbx_seq_one_letter_code
_entity_poly.pdbx_strand_id
1 'polypeptide(L)'
;MNSNVDHEEVNKFAALAARWWDRNSEFKPLHDINPLRLNYIKEQCGGTLEGKRILDVGCGGGILSESLALEGATVVGIDLAEAGLEVAKLHLLESGLDIDYQSISAEDLAEKE
;
A
#
# COMPACT_ATOMS: atom_id res chain seq x y z
N MET A 1 24.03 -19.05 -0.43
CA MET A 1 22.88 -18.40 0.19
C MET A 1 22.18 -19.36 1.15
N ASN A 2 21.75 -18.86 2.27
CA ASN A 2 21.10 -19.69 3.27
C ASN A 2 19.57 -19.58 3.10
N SER A 3 18.95 -20.64 2.57
CA SER A 3 17.51 -20.67 2.31
C SER A 3 16.66 -20.56 3.58
N ASN A 4 17.18 -20.99 4.73
CA ASN A 4 16.46 -20.89 6.00
C ASN A 4 16.27 -19.43 6.44
N VAL A 5 17.27 -18.59 6.19
CA VAL A 5 17.19 -17.15 6.50
C VAL A 5 16.14 -16.51 5.62
N ASP A 6 16.10 -16.84 4.35
CA ASP A 6 15.11 -16.31 3.40
C ASP A 6 13.69 -16.73 3.81
N HIS A 7 13.51 -17.99 4.23
CA HIS A 7 12.21 -18.49 4.70
C HIS A 7 11.76 -17.79 5.98
N GLU A 8 12.68 -17.52 6.90
CA GLU A 8 12.36 -16.82 8.14
C GLU A 8 11.90 -15.40 7.87
N GLU A 9 12.57 -14.69 6.95
CA GLU A 9 12.18 -13.33 6.57
C GLU A 9 10.80 -13.31 5.89
N VAL A 10 10.56 -14.21 4.96
CA VAL A 10 9.27 -14.32 4.28
C VAL A 10 8.16 -14.60 5.30
N ASN A 11 8.39 -15.53 6.22
CA ASN A 11 7.41 -15.84 7.27
C ASN A 11 7.16 -14.67 8.20
N LYS A 12 8.20 -13.90 8.51
CA LYS A 12 8.08 -12.70 9.35
C LYS A 12 7.20 -11.65 8.68
N PHE A 13 7.44 -11.37 7.42
CA PHE A 13 6.63 -10.39 6.68
C PHE A 13 5.22 -10.90 6.42
N ALA A 14 5.03 -12.20 6.19
CA ALA A 14 3.71 -12.80 6.04
C ALA A 14 2.90 -12.67 7.32
N ALA A 15 3.52 -12.91 8.49
CA ALA A 15 2.86 -12.73 9.78
C ALA A 15 2.47 -11.27 10.02
N LEU A 16 3.37 -10.35 9.69
CA LEU A 16 3.08 -8.91 9.80
C LEU A 16 1.95 -8.51 8.84
N ALA A 17 1.95 -9.02 7.62
CA ALA A 17 0.91 -8.75 6.64
C ALA A 17 -0.46 -9.23 7.14
N ALA A 18 -0.52 -10.41 7.73
CA ALA A 18 -1.75 -10.94 8.29
C ALA A 18 -2.32 -10.02 9.37
N ARG A 19 -1.46 -9.50 10.26
CA ARG A 19 -1.91 -8.55 11.28
C ARG A 19 -2.27 -7.20 10.69
N TRP A 20 -1.49 -6.68 9.76
CA TRP A 20 -1.70 -5.36 9.15
C TRP A 20 -3.09 -5.28 8.50
N TRP A 21 -3.48 -6.33 7.79
CA TRP A 21 -4.73 -6.37 7.06
C TRP A 21 -5.90 -6.93 7.88
N ASP A 22 -5.65 -7.36 9.12
CA ASP A 22 -6.70 -7.79 10.05
C ASP A 22 -7.33 -6.54 10.69
N ARG A 23 -8.59 -6.31 10.40
CA ARG A 23 -9.34 -5.14 10.89
C ARG A 23 -9.54 -5.15 12.41
N ASN A 24 -9.24 -6.25 13.09
CA ASN A 24 -9.37 -6.38 14.53
C ASN A 24 -8.02 -6.40 15.25
N SER A 25 -6.92 -6.18 14.52
CA SER A 25 -5.58 -6.15 15.09
C SER A 25 -5.21 -4.76 15.58
N GLU A 26 -3.93 -4.59 15.97
CA GLU A 26 -3.37 -3.28 16.34
C GLU A 26 -3.45 -2.26 15.20
N PHE A 27 -3.65 -2.69 13.97
CA PHE A 27 -3.78 -1.81 12.80
C PHE A 27 -5.22 -1.37 12.52
N LYS A 28 -6.15 -1.71 13.41
CA LYS A 28 -7.56 -1.31 13.30
C LYS A 28 -7.74 0.19 13.01
N PRO A 29 -7.01 1.12 13.67
CA PRO A 29 -7.20 2.55 13.40
C PRO A 29 -6.96 2.92 11.93
N LEU A 30 -6.04 2.25 11.24
CA LEU A 30 -5.80 2.51 9.82
C LEU A 30 -7.01 2.10 8.97
N HIS A 31 -7.63 0.99 9.30
CA HIS A 31 -8.83 0.53 8.59
C HIS A 31 -10.03 1.43 8.88
N ASP A 32 -10.15 1.91 10.12
CA ASP A 32 -11.26 2.77 10.50
C ASP A 32 -11.22 4.13 9.80
N ILE A 33 -10.02 4.70 9.62
CA ILE A 33 -9.88 6.01 8.97
C ILE A 33 -9.86 5.91 7.44
N ASN A 34 -9.58 4.73 6.90
CA ASN A 34 -9.38 4.57 5.45
C ASN A 34 -10.59 5.02 4.62
N PRO A 35 -11.85 4.66 4.96
CA PRO A 35 -13.00 5.12 4.17
C PRO A 35 -13.15 6.65 4.16
N LEU A 36 -12.83 7.32 5.26
CA LEU A 36 -12.89 8.77 5.35
C LEU A 36 -11.85 9.42 4.43
N ARG A 37 -10.64 8.88 4.43
CA ARG A 37 -9.56 9.34 3.55
C ARG A 37 -9.92 9.13 2.08
N LEU A 38 -10.42 7.95 1.76
CA LEU A 38 -10.82 7.61 0.39
C LEU A 38 -11.92 8.56 -0.10
N ASN A 39 -12.95 8.80 0.71
CA ASN A 39 -14.06 9.69 0.35
C ASN A 39 -13.57 11.11 0.14
N TYR A 40 -12.68 11.60 1.00
CA TYR A 40 -12.10 12.93 0.86
C TYR A 40 -11.36 13.07 -0.47
N ILE A 41 -10.52 12.07 -0.80
CA ILE A 41 -9.76 12.09 -2.06
C ILE A 41 -10.70 12.08 -3.26
N LYS A 42 -11.73 11.25 -3.22
CA LYS A 42 -12.74 11.20 -4.30
C LYS A 42 -13.41 12.55 -4.51
N GLU A 43 -13.80 13.21 -3.42
CA GLU A 43 -14.43 14.53 -3.51
C GLU A 43 -13.50 15.56 -4.14
N GLN A 44 -12.22 15.55 -3.76
CA GLN A 44 -11.23 16.45 -4.32
C GLN A 44 -10.95 16.18 -5.79
N CYS A 45 -11.22 14.98 -6.26
CA CYS A 45 -11.02 14.57 -7.65
C CYS A 45 -12.31 14.64 -8.51
N GLY A 46 -13.34 15.29 -8.02
CA GLY A 46 -14.58 15.45 -8.78
C GLY A 46 -15.58 14.31 -8.64
N GLY A 47 -15.43 13.48 -7.60
CA GLY A 47 -16.37 12.41 -7.27
C GLY A 47 -16.02 11.03 -7.84
N THR A 48 -15.00 10.94 -8.69
CA THR A 48 -14.55 9.66 -9.25
C THR A 48 -13.03 9.63 -9.31
N LEU A 49 -12.46 8.43 -9.14
CA LEU A 49 -11.03 8.19 -9.30
C LEU A 49 -10.71 7.44 -10.59
N GLU A 50 -11.72 7.09 -11.35
CA GLU A 50 -11.55 6.33 -12.59
C GLU A 50 -10.59 7.06 -13.54
N GLY A 51 -9.53 6.36 -13.95
CA GLY A 51 -8.52 6.90 -14.86
C GLY A 51 -7.57 7.93 -14.26
N LYS A 52 -7.69 8.21 -12.96
CA LYS A 52 -6.79 9.15 -12.28
C LYS A 52 -5.46 8.47 -11.97
N ARG A 53 -4.38 9.25 -12.04
CA ARG A 53 -3.04 8.80 -11.62
C ARG A 53 -2.78 9.36 -10.23
N ILE A 54 -2.49 8.49 -9.27
CA ILE A 54 -2.34 8.88 -7.87
C ILE A 54 -1.04 8.34 -7.31
N LEU A 55 -0.31 9.23 -6.63
CA LEU A 55 0.90 8.88 -5.88
C LEU A 55 0.55 8.85 -4.39
N ASP A 56 0.70 7.68 -3.76
CA ASP A 56 0.47 7.51 -2.33
C ASP A 56 1.82 7.57 -1.61
N VAL A 57 2.12 8.72 -1.01
CA VAL A 57 3.40 8.97 -0.31
C VAL A 57 3.28 8.45 1.13
N GLY A 58 4.21 7.58 1.51
CA GLY A 58 4.14 6.92 2.82
C GLY A 58 3.05 5.85 2.83
N CYS A 59 3.00 5.03 1.79
CA CYS A 59 1.90 4.10 1.57
C CYS A 59 1.79 2.96 2.59
N GLY A 60 2.87 2.68 3.34
CA GLY A 60 2.88 1.61 4.34
C GLY A 60 2.45 0.28 3.78
N GLY A 61 1.56 -0.40 4.47
CA GLY A 61 1.05 -1.73 4.07
C GLY A 61 0.02 -1.74 2.95
N GLY A 62 -0.27 -0.59 2.35
CA GLY A 62 -1.06 -0.54 1.12
C GLY A 62 -2.56 -0.43 1.29
N ILE A 63 -3.06 -0.20 2.50
CA ILE A 63 -4.51 -0.15 2.75
C ILE A 63 -5.19 0.93 1.87
N LEU A 64 -4.68 2.16 1.90
CA LEU A 64 -5.23 3.23 1.08
C LEU A 64 -4.94 3.01 -0.40
N SER A 65 -3.71 2.60 -0.74
CA SER A 65 -3.32 2.35 -2.13
C SER A 65 -4.26 1.35 -2.81
N GLU A 66 -4.60 0.24 -2.12
CA GLU A 66 -5.51 -0.76 -2.70
C GLU A 66 -6.92 -0.21 -2.85
N SER A 67 -7.39 0.60 -1.90
CA SER A 67 -8.70 1.25 -2.02
C SER A 67 -8.77 2.18 -3.22
N LEU A 68 -7.70 2.94 -3.46
CA LEU A 68 -7.62 3.84 -4.62
C LEU A 68 -7.64 3.04 -5.94
N ALA A 69 -6.90 1.94 -6.00
CA ALA A 69 -6.87 1.09 -7.19
C ALA A 69 -8.21 0.44 -7.45
N LEU A 70 -8.92 0.02 -6.41
CA LEU A 70 -10.28 -0.54 -6.53
C LEU A 70 -11.27 0.46 -7.14
N GLU A 71 -11.04 1.75 -6.93
CA GLU A 71 -11.88 2.81 -7.49
C GLU A 71 -11.48 3.20 -8.92
N GLY A 72 -10.54 2.47 -9.52
CA GLY A 72 -10.16 2.67 -10.92
C GLY A 72 -8.96 3.58 -11.13
N ALA A 73 -8.27 4.00 -10.07
CA ALA A 73 -7.08 4.82 -10.20
C ALA A 73 -5.86 3.98 -10.59
N THR A 74 -4.91 4.61 -11.27
CA THR A 74 -3.57 4.06 -11.47
C THR A 74 -2.70 4.56 -10.33
N VAL A 75 -2.22 3.64 -9.50
CA VAL A 75 -1.58 3.99 -8.22
C VAL A 75 -0.10 3.62 -8.22
N VAL A 76 0.72 4.58 -7.78
CA VAL A 76 2.11 4.35 -7.39
C VAL A 76 2.18 4.59 -5.88
N GLY A 77 2.61 3.60 -5.12
CA GLY A 77 2.80 3.74 -3.68
C GLY A 77 4.29 3.78 -3.35
N ILE A 78 4.71 4.77 -2.58
CA ILE A 78 6.11 4.88 -2.19
C ILE A 78 6.25 4.96 -0.67
N ASP A 79 7.32 4.38 -0.16
CA ASP A 79 7.67 4.42 1.25
C ASP A 79 9.15 4.12 1.39
N LEU A 80 9.76 4.62 2.47
CA LEU A 80 11.13 4.28 2.81
C LEU A 80 11.19 3.12 3.82
N ALA A 81 10.07 2.79 4.46
CA ALA A 81 9.98 1.70 5.43
C ALA A 81 9.75 0.38 4.70
N GLU A 82 10.79 -0.45 4.62
CA GLU A 82 10.73 -1.73 3.90
C GLU A 82 9.67 -2.68 4.43
N ALA A 83 9.49 -2.74 5.76
CA ALA A 83 8.53 -3.68 6.35
C ALA A 83 7.12 -3.43 5.84
N GLY A 84 6.68 -2.17 5.80
CA GLY A 84 5.38 -1.81 5.28
C GLY A 84 5.24 -2.16 3.80
N LEU A 85 6.26 -1.83 2.99
CA LEU A 85 6.24 -2.14 1.56
C LEU A 85 6.17 -3.64 1.29
N GLU A 86 6.88 -4.46 2.06
CA GLU A 86 6.80 -5.91 1.90
C GLU A 86 5.40 -6.43 2.23
N VAL A 87 4.76 -5.86 3.26
CA VAL A 87 3.36 -6.16 3.58
C VAL A 87 2.46 -5.80 2.40
N ALA A 88 2.64 -4.60 1.84
CA ALA A 88 1.84 -4.12 0.71
C ALA A 88 1.98 -5.05 -0.51
N LYS A 89 3.21 -5.44 -0.83
CA LYS A 89 3.49 -6.33 -1.97
C LYS A 89 2.89 -7.72 -1.75
N LEU A 90 2.98 -8.26 -0.53
CA LEU A 90 2.41 -9.57 -0.22
C LEU A 90 0.89 -9.56 -0.36
N HIS A 91 0.23 -8.54 0.19
CA HIS A 91 -1.22 -8.44 0.09
C HIS A 91 -1.67 -8.22 -1.36
N LEU A 92 -0.87 -7.51 -2.14
CA LEU A 92 -1.17 -7.25 -3.55
C LEU A 92 -1.26 -8.57 -4.34
N LEU A 93 -0.46 -9.57 -4.00
CA LEU A 93 -0.55 -10.89 -4.62
C LEU A 93 -1.92 -11.53 -4.39
N GLU A 94 -2.51 -11.33 -3.21
CA GLU A 94 -3.83 -11.85 -2.89
C GLU A 94 -4.95 -11.06 -3.57
N SER A 95 -4.83 -9.73 -3.56
CA SER A 95 -5.89 -8.87 -4.10
C SER A 95 -5.96 -8.88 -5.62
N GLY A 96 -4.83 -9.16 -6.27
CA GLY A 96 -4.76 -9.17 -7.73
C GLY A 96 -4.84 -7.80 -8.40
N LEU A 97 -4.77 -6.74 -7.61
CA LEU A 97 -4.76 -5.37 -8.14
C LEU A 97 -3.42 -5.03 -8.75
N ASP A 98 -3.38 -3.97 -9.55
CA ASP A 98 -2.15 -3.51 -10.19
C ASP A 98 -1.72 -2.20 -9.55
N ILE A 99 -0.66 -2.25 -8.73
CA ILE A 99 -0.10 -1.10 -8.03
C ILE A 99 1.42 -1.19 -8.12
N ASP A 100 2.06 -0.07 -8.43
CA ASP A 100 3.52 0.03 -8.48
C ASP A 100 4.03 0.52 -7.13
N TYR A 101 4.61 -0.39 -6.34
CA TYR A 101 5.21 -0.05 -5.05
C TYR A 101 6.71 0.13 -5.18
N GLN A 102 7.23 1.25 -4.70
CA GLN A 102 8.66 1.58 -4.78
C GLN A 102 9.21 2.04 -3.43
N SER A 103 10.42 1.56 -3.09
CA SER A 103 11.16 2.03 -1.92
C SER A 103 11.98 3.26 -2.33
N ILE A 104 11.38 4.43 -2.21
CA ILE A 104 11.97 5.68 -2.69
C ILE A 104 11.29 6.85 -1.99
N SER A 105 12.00 7.97 -1.84
CA SER A 105 11.40 9.21 -1.37
C SER A 105 10.68 9.93 -2.51
N ALA A 106 9.77 10.83 -2.15
CA ALA A 106 9.08 11.65 -3.16
C ALA A 106 10.06 12.52 -3.96
N GLU A 107 11.07 13.05 -3.28
CA GLU A 107 12.09 13.90 -3.92
C GLU A 107 12.89 13.11 -4.95
N ASP A 108 13.33 11.90 -4.59
CA ASP A 108 14.12 11.07 -5.50
C ASP A 108 13.28 10.58 -6.67
N LEU A 109 12.02 10.28 -6.45
CA LEU A 109 11.12 9.90 -7.53
C LEU A 109 10.92 11.05 -8.53
N ALA A 110 10.75 12.26 -8.02
CA ALA A 110 10.60 13.44 -8.85
C ALA A 110 11.85 13.68 -9.74
N GLU A 111 13.03 13.42 -9.20
CA GLU A 111 14.28 13.58 -9.97
C GLU A 111 14.40 12.57 -11.11
N LYS A 112 13.80 11.41 -11.00
CA LYS A 112 13.81 10.39 -12.06
C LYS A 112 12.92 10.76 -13.25
N GLU A 113 11.96 11.61 -13.01
CA GLU A 113 11.02 12.03 -14.05
C GLU A 113 11.39 13.37 -14.66
#